data_73804a031a0536028ac37ce061829d20
#
_entry.id   73804a031a0536028ac37ce061829d20
#
_cell.length_a   1.000
_cell.length_b   1.000
_cell.length_c   1.000
_cell.angle_alpha   90.00
_cell.angle_beta   90.00
_cell.angle_gamma   90.00
#
_symmetry.space_group_name_H-M   'P 1'
#
loop_
_entity.id
_entity.type
_entity.pdbx_description
1 polymer ?
#
loop_
_entity_poly.entity_id
_entity_poly.type
_entity_poly.pdbx_seq_one_letter_code
_entity_poly.pdbx_strand_id
1 'polypeptide(L)'
;MSGKVFGHLEQLLLKIWYRKNYWYIIFLPFSGLFFALILIRKSLFKKLSKSLYQPPCPVIIVGNITVGGTGKTPFIIWLANYLTAKNLKVAILIRGYGGKIKGMPIEVSKNSDVDIVGDESIMIATKTNCVVMVHPDRNLSCEYLSKRKIDLIICDDGLQYYMLKRDYEIAIIDHKRLFGNGRLLPAGPLREPISRLKNVNLELSQIGIPSDKGNHENAYTNINTFYLN
;
A
#
# COMPACT_ATOMS: atom_id res chain seq x y z
N MET A 1 -4.77 27.30 9.72
CA MET A 1 -6.20 27.14 9.36
C MET A 1 -6.45 25.98 8.39
N SER A 2 -5.50 25.58 7.55
CA SER A 2 -5.65 24.51 6.55
C SER A 2 -5.94 23.11 7.15
N GLY A 3 -5.27 22.69 8.21
CA GLY A 3 -5.40 21.33 8.75
C GLY A 3 -6.79 20.99 9.35
N LYS A 4 -7.51 21.96 9.89
CA LYS A 4 -8.87 21.72 10.44
C LYS A 4 -9.93 21.53 9.36
N VAL A 5 -9.80 22.18 8.22
CA VAL A 5 -10.74 22.07 7.08
C VAL A 5 -10.58 20.70 6.41
N PHE A 6 -9.33 20.23 6.24
CA PHE A 6 -9.06 18.90 5.70
C PHE A 6 -9.61 17.77 6.59
N GLY A 7 -9.47 17.89 7.91
CA GLY A 7 -10.04 16.90 8.84
C GLY A 7 -11.57 16.81 8.81
N HIS A 8 -12.28 17.95 8.62
CA HIS A 8 -13.73 17.97 8.48
C HIS A 8 -14.21 17.33 7.17
N LEU A 9 -13.53 17.61 6.06
CA LEU A 9 -13.84 17.01 4.76
C LEU A 9 -13.62 15.50 4.77
N GLU A 10 -12.51 15.05 5.35
CA GLU A 10 -12.22 13.63 5.52
C GLU A 10 -13.29 12.92 6.35
N GLN A 11 -13.70 13.49 7.49
CA GLN A 11 -14.77 12.94 8.31
C GLN A 11 -16.12 12.89 7.58
N LEU A 12 -16.43 13.90 6.77
CA LEU A 12 -17.63 13.92 5.94
C LEU A 12 -17.60 12.80 4.90
N LEU A 13 -16.51 12.65 4.18
CA LEU A 13 -16.32 11.58 3.21
C LEU A 13 -16.42 10.19 3.85
N LEU A 14 -15.82 9.98 5.01
CA LEU A 14 -15.93 8.73 5.76
C LEU A 14 -17.39 8.43 6.14
N LYS A 15 -18.17 9.43 6.52
CA LYS A 15 -19.62 9.26 6.77
C LYS A 15 -20.37 8.86 5.51
N ILE A 16 -20.06 9.46 4.37
CA ILE A 16 -20.70 9.13 3.08
C ILE A 16 -20.34 7.70 2.64
N TRP A 17 -19.07 7.29 2.84
CA TRP A 17 -18.56 6.02 2.36
C TRP A 17 -18.95 4.81 3.23
N TYR A 18 -19.07 5.00 4.56
CA TYR A 18 -19.24 3.91 5.52
C TYR A 18 -20.58 3.92 6.28
N ARG A 19 -21.41 4.94 6.10
CA ARG A 19 -22.76 4.97 6.67
C ARG A 19 -23.81 4.77 5.58
N LYS A 20 -24.95 4.16 5.93
CA LYS A 20 -26.11 4.05 5.03
C LYS A 20 -26.69 5.45 4.79
N ASN A 21 -26.41 6.03 3.65
CA ASN A 21 -26.96 7.32 3.19
C ASN A 21 -26.93 7.34 1.65
N TYR A 22 -27.61 8.31 1.05
CA TYR A 22 -27.70 8.46 -0.41
C TYR A 22 -26.85 9.61 -0.96
N TRP A 23 -26.10 10.32 -0.13
CA TRP A 23 -25.26 11.46 -0.56
C TRP A 23 -24.21 11.08 -1.60
N TYR A 24 -23.78 9.82 -1.63
CA TYR A 24 -22.84 9.33 -2.62
C TYR A 24 -23.36 9.44 -4.06
N ILE A 25 -24.72 9.51 -4.28
CA ILE A 25 -25.33 9.60 -5.61
C ILE A 25 -24.84 10.84 -6.35
N ILE A 26 -24.67 11.97 -5.67
CA ILE A 26 -24.16 13.22 -6.25
C ILE A 26 -22.77 13.02 -6.85
N PHE A 27 -21.98 12.11 -6.29
CA PHE A 27 -20.60 11.84 -6.71
C PHE A 27 -20.49 10.73 -7.77
N LEU A 28 -21.59 10.03 -8.13
CA LEU A 28 -21.53 8.92 -9.09
C LEU A 28 -20.99 9.33 -10.47
N PRO A 29 -21.37 10.48 -11.07
CA PRO A 29 -20.81 10.87 -12.37
C PRO A 29 -19.29 11.01 -12.32
N PHE A 30 -18.75 11.57 -11.24
CA PHE A 30 -17.29 11.70 -11.03
C PHE A 30 -16.62 10.34 -10.81
N SER A 31 -17.30 9.39 -10.16
CA SER A 31 -16.80 8.02 -10.02
C SER A 31 -16.78 7.28 -11.35
N GLY A 32 -17.74 7.54 -12.24
CA GLY A 32 -17.73 7.05 -13.61
C GLY A 32 -16.51 7.56 -14.40
N LEU A 33 -16.23 8.86 -14.30
CA LEU A 33 -15.03 9.45 -14.91
C LEU A 33 -13.75 8.85 -14.32
N PHE A 34 -13.69 8.70 -12.99
CA PHE A 34 -12.54 8.07 -12.31
C PHE A 34 -12.34 6.63 -12.78
N PHE A 35 -13.41 5.86 -12.95
CA PHE A 35 -13.35 4.51 -13.50
C PHE A 35 -12.78 4.49 -14.93
N ALA A 36 -13.26 5.40 -15.79
CA ALA A 36 -12.71 5.53 -17.14
C ALA A 36 -11.21 5.82 -17.14
N LEU A 37 -10.76 6.72 -16.25
CA LEU A 37 -9.32 7.01 -16.07
C LEU A 37 -8.52 5.78 -15.62
N ILE A 38 -9.07 4.96 -14.71
CA ILE A 38 -8.43 3.69 -14.31
C ILE A 38 -8.29 2.75 -15.51
N LEU A 39 -9.32 2.61 -16.34
CA LEU A 39 -9.30 1.75 -17.52
C LEU A 39 -8.27 2.22 -18.55
N ILE A 40 -8.26 3.53 -18.85
CA ILE A 40 -7.27 4.14 -19.75
C ILE A 40 -5.85 3.87 -19.22
N ARG A 41 -5.63 4.16 -17.94
CA ARG A 41 -4.32 3.92 -17.31
C ARG A 41 -3.91 2.45 -17.42
N LYS A 42 -4.79 1.50 -17.08
CA LYS A 42 -4.51 0.06 -17.21
C LYS A 42 -4.20 -0.35 -18.64
N SER A 43 -4.95 0.18 -19.61
CA SER A 43 -4.72 -0.10 -21.03
C SER A 43 -3.36 0.40 -21.51
N LEU A 44 -2.99 1.63 -21.14
CA LEU A 44 -1.69 2.21 -21.46
C LEU A 44 -0.54 1.36 -20.88
N PHE A 45 -0.63 0.99 -19.60
CA PHE A 45 0.42 0.17 -18.97
C PHE A 45 0.48 -1.24 -19.55
N LYS A 46 -0.65 -1.83 -19.95
CA LYS A 46 -0.67 -3.13 -20.64
C LYS A 46 0.06 -3.06 -21.99
N LYS A 47 -0.11 -1.97 -22.74
CA LYS A 47 0.63 -1.74 -23.99
C LYS A 47 2.14 -1.54 -23.76
N LEU A 48 2.50 -0.87 -22.66
CA LEU A 48 3.88 -0.63 -22.26
C LEU A 48 4.50 -1.80 -21.48
N SER A 49 3.77 -2.92 -21.29
CA SER A 49 4.22 -4.03 -20.44
C SER A 49 5.55 -4.67 -20.87
N LYS A 50 5.89 -4.61 -22.16
CA LYS A 50 7.19 -5.06 -22.68
C LYS A 50 8.36 -4.17 -22.27
N SER A 51 8.08 -2.92 -21.87
CA SER A 51 9.04 -1.91 -21.44
C SER A 51 9.06 -1.69 -19.94
N LEU A 52 8.37 -2.53 -19.15
CA LEU A 52 8.39 -2.41 -17.71
C LEU A 52 9.79 -2.70 -17.17
N TYR A 53 10.20 -1.88 -16.19
CA TYR A 53 11.43 -2.13 -15.46
C TYR A 53 11.35 -3.51 -14.79
N GLN A 54 12.36 -4.33 -15.03
CA GLN A 54 12.50 -5.63 -14.41
C GLN A 54 13.49 -5.53 -13.25
N PRO A 55 13.02 -5.65 -11.99
CA PRO A 55 13.90 -5.66 -10.84
C PRO A 55 14.89 -6.82 -10.88
N PRO A 56 16.05 -6.68 -10.21
CA PRO A 56 17.08 -7.72 -10.17
C PRO A 56 16.70 -8.95 -9.34
N CYS A 57 15.65 -8.85 -8.55
CA CYS A 57 15.16 -9.91 -7.66
C CYS A 57 13.62 -9.88 -7.59
N PRO A 58 12.98 -10.94 -7.06
CA PRO A 58 11.53 -11.00 -6.90
C PRO A 58 10.95 -9.82 -6.11
N VAL A 59 9.75 -9.39 -6.52
CA VAL A 59 9.03 -8.27 -5.92
C VAL A 59 7.67 -8.73 -5.38
N ILE A 60 7.46 -8.52 -4.09
CA ILE A 60 6.16 -8.65 -3.43
C ILE A 60 5.55 -7.27 -3.28
N ILE A 61 4.36 -7.07 -3.85
CA ILE A 61 3.57 -5.86 -3.63
C ILE A 61 2.62 -6.11 -2.47
N VAL A 62 2.66 -5.23 -1.47
CA VAL A 62 1.66 -5.16 -0.41
C VAL A 62 0.86 -3.89 -0.59
N GLY A 63 -0.45 -4.00 -0.65
CA GLY A 63 -1.29 -2.83 -0.88
C GLY A 63 -2.74 -3.04 -0.47
N ASN A 64 -3.58 -2.07 -0.81
CA ASN A 64 -5.02 -2.16 -0.65
C ASN A 64 -5.73 -1.49 -1.83
N ILE A 65 -7.03 -1.74 -1.96
CA ILE A 65 -7.88 -1.12 -2.98
C ILE A 65 -8.77 -0.01 -2.43
N THR A 66 -8.71 0.29 -1.13
CA THR A 66 -9.47 1.35 -0.46
C THR A 66 -8.58 2.51 -0.04
N VAL A 67 -9.17 3.67 0.20
CA VAL A 67 -8.50 4.79 0.86
C VAL A 67 -8.50 4.58 2.38
N GLY A 68 -7.42 4.99 3.04
CA GLY A 68 -7.24 4.94 4.49
C GLY A 68 -6.33 3.82 4.97
N GLY A 69 -6.05 3.82 6.26
CA GLY A 69 -5.21 2.81 6.91
C GLY A 69 -5.91 1.46 6.97
N THR A 70 -5.30 0.45 6.39
CA THR A 70 -5.79 -0.95 6.40
C THR A 70 -4.81 -1.88 7.12
N GLY A 71 -3.82 -1.33 7.86
CA GLY A 71 -2.82 -2.12 8.58
C GLY A 71 -1.72 -2.72 7.71
N LYS A 72 -1.43 -2.11 6.55
CA LYS A 72 -0.32 -2.53 5.69
C LYS A 72 1.01 -2.52 6.41
N THR A 73 1.32 -1.40 7.07
CA THR A 73 2.63 -1.17 7.70
C THR A 73 3.01 -2.22 8.74
N PRO A 74 2.14 -2.57 9.72
CA PRO A 74 2.42 -3.67 10.63
C PRO A 74 2.64 -5.01 9.91
N PHE A 75 1.86 -5.31 8.87
CA PHE A 75 2.02 -6.53 8.09
C PHE A 75 3.37 -6.55 7.35
N ILE A 76 3.77 -5.44 6.74
CA ILE A 76 5.07 -5.31 6.05
C ILE A 76 6.22 -5.53 7.03
N ILE A 77 6.16 -4.95 8.23
CA ILE A 77 7.15 -5.15 9.28
C ILE A 77 7.24 -6.63 9.67
N TRP A 78 6.09 -7.26 9.92
CA TRP A 78 6.04 -8.69 10.23
C TRP A 78 6.62 -9.55 9.10
N LEU A 79 6.19 -9.33 7.86
CA LEU A 79 6.66 -10.09 6.70
C LEU A 79 8.17 -9.91 6.49
N ALA A 80 8.66 -8.68 6.58
CA ALA A 80 10.08 -8.36 6.44
C ALA A 80 10.93 -9.08 7.50
N ASN A 81 10.52 -9.03 8.76
CA ASN A 81 11.21 -9.71 9.85
C ASN A 81 11.16 -11.24 9.70
N TYR A 82 10.01 -11.78 9.28
CA TYR A 82 9.87 -13.22 9.02
C TYR A 82 10.84 -13.69 7.92
N LEU A 83 10.92 -12.97 6.81
CA LEU A 83 11.79 -13.30 5.69
C LEU A 83 13.28 -13.13 6.06
N THR A 84 13.61 -12.07 6.81
CA THR A 84 14.98 -11.85 7.32
C THR A 84 15.39 -12.96 8.28
N ALA A 85 14.50 -13.45 9.13
CA ALA A 85 14.76 -14.61 9.99
C ALA A 85 15.01 -15.92 9.20
N LYS A 86 14.61 -15.96 7.92
CA LYS A 86 14.95 -17.03 6.97
C LYS A 86 16.25 -16.77 6.20
N ASN A 87 17.07 -15.82 6.67
CA ASN A 87 18.35 -15.40 6.09
C ASN A 87 18.23 -14.75 4.70
N LEU A 88 17.06 -14.22 4.33
CA LEU A 88 16.88 -13.44 3.11
C LEU A 88 17.25 -11.98 3.34
N LYS A 89 17.97 -11.39 2.40
CA LYS A 89 18.27 -9.96 2.38
C LYS A 89 17.10 -9.22 1.73
N VAL A 90 16.26 -8.63 2.58
CA VAL A 90 15.04 -7.95 2.17
C VAL A 90 15.27 -6.45 2.03
N ALA A 91 14.74 -5.84 0.97
CA ALA A 91 14.59 -4.41 0.84
C ALA A 91 13.11 -4.02 0.84
N ILE A 92 12.79 -2.84 1.39
CA ILE A 92 11.43 -2.32 1.45
C ILE A 92 11.38 -1.01 0.68
N LEU A 93 10.45 -0.90 -0.29
CA LEU A 93 10.24 0.31 -1.07
C LEU A 93 8.99 1.03 -0.59
N ILE A 94 9.13 2.30 -0.24
CA ILE A 94 8.07 3.17 0.24
C ILE A 94 7.95 4.38 -0.67
N ARG A 95 6.75 4.91 -0.83
CA ARG A 95 6.50 6.08 -1.68
C ARG A 95 6.99 7.39 -1.06
N GLY A 96 6.96 7.49 0.28
CA GLY A 96 7.26 8.73 0.99
C GLY A 96 6.10 9.72 0.94
N TYR A 97 4.93 9.32 1.40
CA TYR A 97 3.79 10.24 1.56
C TYR A 97 4.14 11.34 2.55
N GLY A 98 3.86 12.59 2.16
CA GLY A 98 4.18 13.77 2.96
C GLY A 98 5.63 14.26 2.84
N GLY A 99 6.53 13.43 2.33
CA GLY A 99 7.93 13.79 2.13
C GLY A 99 8.16 14.69 0.89
N LYS A 100 9.26 15.44 0.93
CA LYS A 100 9.69 16.35 -0.15
C LYS A 100 10.84 15.77 -0.96
N ILE A 101 10.80 14.48 -1.25
CA ILE A 101 11.90 13.78 -1.92
C ILE A 101 12.01 14.26 -3.36
N LYS A 102 13.18 14.80 -3.70
CA LYS A 102 13.57 15.20 -5.06
C LYS A 102 14.91 14.54 -5.40
N GLY A 103 15.06 14.11 -6.65
CA GLY A 103 16.33 13.55 -7.14
C GLY A 103 16.46 12.04 -6.89
N MET A 104 17.50 11.62 -6.18
CA MET A 104 17.81 10.20 -5.97
C MET A 104 16.99 9.57 -4.83
N PRO A 105 16.74 8.24 -4.88
CA PRO A 105 16.14 7.51 -3.78
C PRO A 105 16.95 7.66 -2.49
N ILE A 106 16.24 7.80 -1.36
CA ILE A 106 16.84 7.98 -0.04
C ILE A 106 16.76 6.66 0.72
N GLU A 107 17.90 6.20 1.22
CA GLU A 107 17.94 5.11 2.20
C GLU A 107 17.58 5.67 3.58
N VAL A 108 16.59 5.08 4.21
CA VAL A 108 16.05 5.55 5.49
C VAL A 108 16.80 4.89 6.65
N SER A 109 17.19 5.71 7.60
CA SER A 109 17.73 5.30 8.89
C SER A 109 16.89 5.86 10.05
N LYS A 110 17.20 5.44 11.27
CA LYS A 110 16.55 5.98 12.49
C LYS A 110 16.73 7.50 12.66
N ASN A 111 17.80 8.06 12.06
CA ASN A 111 18.18 9.47 12.16
C ASN A 111 17.76 10.27 10.92
N SER A 112 17.01 9.68 10.00
CA SER A 112 16.52 10.39 8.82
C SER A 112 15.52 11.48 9.21
N ASP A 113 15.51 12.56 8.44
CA ASP A 113 14.59 13.69 8.65
C ASP A 113 13.15 13.27 8.28
N VAL A 114 12.26 13.35 9.27
CA VAL A 114 10.83 13.01 9.13
C VAL A 114 10.15 13.83 8.04
N ASP A 115 10.49 15.12 7.93
CA ASP A 115 9.89 16.02 6.92
C ASP A 115 10.28 15.64 5.50
N ILE A 116 11.36 14.89 5.33
CA ILE A 116 11.86 14.43 4.04
C ILE A 116 11.32 13.04 3.71
N VAL A 117 11.47 12.08 4.63
CA VAL A 117 11.20 10.67 4.34
C VAL A 117 9.84 10.18 4.86
N GLY A 118 9.18 10.93 5.74
CA GLY A 118 7.92 10.57 6.40
C GLY A 118 8.12 9.66 7.60
N ASP A 119 7.20 9.76 8.57
CA ASP A 119 7.21 9.02 9.83
C ASP A 119 7.07 7.50 9.65
N GLU A 120 6.24 7.07 8.70
CA GLU A 120 6.00 5.66 8.40
C GLU A 120 7.28 4.94 7.96
N SER A 121 8.11 5.60 7.14
CA SER A 121 9.36 5.03 6.65
C SER A 121 10.40 4.84 7.76
N ILE A 122 10.49 5.81 8.69
CA ILE A 122 11.38 5.73 9.86
C ILE A 122 10.90 4.62 10.80
N MET A 123 9.57 4.49 11.00
CA MET A 123 9.01 3.41 11.80
C MET A 123 9.38 2.03 11.23
N ILE A 124 9.27 1.84 9.93
CA ILE A 124 9.65 0.57 9.27
C ILE A 124 11.15 0.33 9.41
N ALA A 125 11.99 1.33 9.13
CA ALA A 125 13.45 1.23 9.25
C ALA A 125 13.92 0.95 10.70
N THR A 126 13.15 1.42 11.68
CA THR A 126 13.46 1.19 13.10
C THR A 126 13.06 -0.21 13.56
N LYS A 127 11.97 -0.77 13.00
CA LYS A 127 11.40 -2.06 13.42
C LYS A 127 11.87 -3.24 12.57
N THR A 128 12.69 -3.01 11.56
CA THR A 128 13.22 -4.06 10.69
C THR A 128 14.72 -3.91 10.50
N ASN A 129 15.40 -5.01 10.19
CA ASN A 129 16.81 -5.01 9.79
C ASN A 129 16.97 -4.98 8.26
N CYS A 130 16.00 -4.37 7.56
CA CYS A 130 15.95 -4.30 6.11
C CYS A 130 16.50 -2.98 5.58
N VAL A 131 16.96 -2.99 4.33
CA VAL A 131 17.21 -1.75 3.60
C VAL A 131 15.86 -1.12 3.26
N VAL A 132 15.60 0.09 3.75
CA VAL A 132 14.37 0.83 3.49
C VAL A 132 14.67 1.98 2.54
N MET A 133 14.05 1.99 1.36
CA MET A 133 14.21 3.02 0.34
C MET A 133 12.95 3.81 0.16
N VAL A 134 13.06 5.14 0.14
CA VAL A 134 11.92 6.03 -0.10
C VAL A 134 12.13 6.83 -1.37
N HIS A 135 11.19 6.69 -2.31
CA HIS A 135 11.10 7.50 -3.53
C HIS A 135 9.73 7.33 -4.20
N PRO A 136 9.14 8.40 -4.80
CA PRO A 136 7.89 8.29 -5.56
C PRO A 136 7.98 7.34 -6.76
N ASP A 137 9.10 7.33 -7.46
CA ASP A 137 9.43 6.38 -8.52
C ASP A 137 10.16 5.16 -7.93
N ARG A 138 9.44 4.04 -7.87
CA ARG A 138 9.94 2.78 -7.33
C ARG A 138 10.94 2.09 -8.25
N ASN A 139 10.90 2.39 -9.56
CA ASN A 139 11.86 1.84 -10.51
C ASN A 139 13.27 2.38 -10.22
N LEU A 140 13.39 3.69 -9.93
CA LEU A 140 14.66 4.28 -9.50
C LEU A 140 15.17 3.65 -8.20
N SER A 141 14.28 3.35 -7.25
CA SER A 141 14.67 2.65 -6.02
C SER A 141 15.19 1.23 -6.31
N CYS A 142 14.55 0.49 -7.22
CA CYS A 142 15.02 -0.83 -7.64
C CYS A 142 16.35 -0.75 -8.37
N GLU A 143 16.55 0.24 -9.22
CA GLU A 143 17.80 0.48 -9.94
C GLU A 143 18.95 0.76 -8.95
N TYR A 144 18.70 1.60 -7.94
CA TYR A 144 19.67 1.85 -6.87
C TYR A 144 20.04 0.57 -6.11
N LEU A 145 19.05 -0.29 -5.84
CA LEU A 145 19.24 -1.57 -5.16
C LEU A 145 19.92 -2.63 -6.04
N SER A 146 19.92 -2.49 -7.37
CA SER A 146 20.55 -3.47 -8.28
C SER A 146 22.05 -3.66 -8.03
N LYS A 147 22.70 -2.66 -7.44
CA LYS A 147 24.12 -2.69 -7.05
C LYS A 147 24.37 -3.40 -5.72
N ARG A 148 23.32 -3.87 -5.04
CA ARG A 148 23.37 -4.54 -3.74
C ARG A 148 22.92 -5.99 -3.85
N LYS A 149 23.42 -6.84 -2.95
CA LYS A 149 22.89 -8.21 -2.83
C LYS A 149 21.58 -8.16 -2.05
N ILE A 150 20.46 -8.03 -2.77
CA ILE A 150 19.09 -8.12 -2.26
C ILE A 150 18.46 -9.37 -2.86
N ASP A 151 17.84 -10.19 -2.01
CA ASP A 151 17.20 -11.44 -2.41
C ASP A 151 15.72 -11.23 -2.73
N LEU A 152 15.08 -10.22 -2.10
CA LEU A 152 13.66 -9.94 -2.27
C LEU A 152 13.33 -8.48 -1.95
N ILE A 153 12.39 -7.91 -2.70
CA ILE A 153 11.86 -6.57 -2.49
C ILE A 153 10.40 -6.65 -2.04
N ILE A 154 10.05 -5.93 -0.97
CA ILE A 154 8.67 -5.66 -0.56
C ILE A 154 8.34 -4.22 -0.95
N CYS A 155 7.26 -4.02 -1.73
CA CYS A 155 6.83 -2.69 -2.15
C CYS A 155 5.54 -2.30 -1.41
N ASP A 156 5.61 -1.26 -0.59
CA ASP A 156 4.46 -0.71 0.13
C ASP A 156 3.55 0.13 -0.77
N ASP A 157 2.23 -0.07 -0.58
CA ASP A 157 1.14 0.60 -1.31
C ASP A 157 1.36 0.59 -2.83
N GLY A 158 1.78 -0.58 -3.35
CA GLY A 158 2.22 -0.73 -4.73
C GLY A 158 1.16 -1.25 -5.71
N LEU A 159 -0.07 -1.62 -5.26
CA LEU A 159 -1.07 -2.24 -6.16
C LEU A 159 -1.41 -1.35 -7.35
N GLN A 160 -1.48 -0.04 -7.17
CA GLN A 160 -1.76 0.94 -8.21
C GLN A 160 -0.51 1.37 -9.00
N TYR A 161 0.69 0.90 -8.65
CA TYR A 161 1.93 1.27 -9.34
C TYR A 161 2.26 0.25 -10.43
N TYR A 162 1.62 0.36 -11.58
CA TYR A 162 1.73 -0.60 -12.69
C TYR A 162 3.07 -0.58 -13.45
N MET A 163 3.93 0.39 -13.19
CA MET A 163 5.23 0.55 -13.87
C MET A 163 6.29 -0.47 -13.42
N LEU A 164 6.13 -1.08 -12.25
CA LEU A 164 7.06 -2.04 -11.68
C LEU A 164 6.57 -3.45 -11.96
N LYS A 165 7.42 -4.28 -12.58
CA LYS A 165 7.16 -5.72 -12.68
C LYS A 165 7.15 -6.32 -11.29
N ARG A 166 6.23 -7.22 -11.05
CA ARG A 166 6.00 -7.85 -9.75
C ARG A 166 5.72 -9.33 -9.91
N ASP A 167 6.11 -10.10 -8.91
CA ASP A 167 5.96 -11.55 -8.90
C ASP A 167 4.81 -11.98 -8.01
N TYR A 168 4.51 -11.21 -6.95
CA TYR A 168 3.46 -11.53 -5.99
C TYR A 168 2.73 -10.28 -5.53
N GLU A 169 1.40 -10.36 -5.41
CA GLU A 169 0.56 -9.28 -4.93
C GLU A 169 -0.25 -9.72 -3.72
N ILE A 170 -0.18 -8.94 -2.64
CA ILE A 170 -0.94 -9.14 -1.40
C ILE A 170 -1.85 -7.93 -1.20
N ALA A 171 -3.15 -8.18 -1.09
CA ALA A 171 -4.14 -7.17 -0.75
C ALA A 171 -4.51 -7.26 0.73
N ILE A 172 -4.34 -6.15 1.46
CA ILE A 172 -4.77 -6.06 2.86
C ILE A 172 -6.14 -5.38 2.92
N ILE A 173 -7.11 -6.05 3.55
CA ILE A 173 -8.49 -5.60 3.69
C ILE A 173 -8.77 -5.32 5.16
N ASP A 174 -9.31 -4.16 5.48
CA ASP A 174 -9.77 -3.85 6.84
C ASP A 174 -11.07 -4.63 7.12
N HIS A 175 -11.04 -5.52 8.09
CA HIS A 175 -12.16 -6.40 8.43
C HIS A 175 -13.44 -5.64 8.83
N LYS A 176 -13.29 -4.50 9.50
CA LYS A 176 -14.43 -3.71 10.00
C LYS A 176 -15.04 -2.83 8.91
N ARG A 177 -14.19 -2.20 8.10
CA ARG A 177 -14.60 -1.24 7.07
C ARG A 177 -14.89 -1.90 5.73
N LEU A 178 -14.26 -3.06 5.45
CA LEU A 178 -14.35 -3.76 4.17
C LEU A 178 -14.19 -2.79 3.00
N PHE A 179 -15.19 -2.75 2.13
CA PHE A 179 -15.21 -1.93 0.92
C PHE A 179 -16.16 -0.73 1.03
N GLY A 180 -16.66 -0.42 2.25
CA GLY A 180 -17.63 0.64 2.48
C GLY A 180 -18.90 0.44 1.65
N ASN A 181 -19.34 1.48 0.92
CA ASN A 181 -20.50 1.40 0.03
C ASN A 181 -20.19 0.71 -1.32
N GLY A 182 -19.00 0.14 -1.52
CA GLY A 182 -18.59 -0.58 -2.73
C GLY A 182 -18.40 0.30 -3.97
N ARG A 183 -18.35 1.64 -3.82
CA ARG A 183 -18.21 2.59 -4.92
C ARG A 183 -16.77 3.08 -5.04
N LEU A 184 -16.40 3.47 -6.26
CA LEU A 184 -15.12 4.10 -6.54
C LEU A 184 -15.10 5.55 -6.05
N LEU A 185 -13.91 6.10 -5.86
CA LEU A 185 -13.69 7.52 -5.57
C LEU A 185 -14.39 8.39 -6.63
N PRO A 186 -14.96 9.55 -6.26
CA PRO A 186 -15.17 10.04 -4.90
C PRO A 186 -16.46 9.56 -4.22
N ALA A 187 -17.36 8.81 -4.90
CA ALA A 187 -18.63 8.34 -4.33
C ALA A 187 -18.46 7.26 -3.26
N GLY A 188 -17.31 6.57 -3.24
CA GLY A 188 -16.95 5.57 -2.24
C GLY A 188 -15.44 5.50 -1.98
N PRO A 189 -15.01 4.60 -1.11
CA PRO A 189 -13.61 4.53 -0.68
C PRO A 189 -12.68 3.82 -1.66
N LEU A 190 -13.20 3.25 -2.76
CA LEU A 190 -12.42 2.38 -3.62
C LEU A 190 -11.50 3.16 -4.57
N ARG A 191 -10.21 2.85 -4.54
CA ARG A 191 -9.20 3.29 -5.52
C ARG A 191 -9.25 2.47 -6.80
N GLU A 192 -9.71 1.21 -6.71
CA GLU A 192 -9.90 0.28 -7.80
C GLU A 192 -11.15 -0.56 -7.56
N PRO A 193 -11.82 -1.08 -8.61
CA PRO A 193 -13.01 -1.91 -8.44
C PRO A 193 -12.66 -3.20 -7.66
N ILE A 194 -13.63 -3.75 -6.92
CA ILE A 194 -13.46 -4.99 -6.12
C ILE A 194 -12.98 -6.15 -7.00
N SER A 195 -13.39 -6.18 -8.28
CA SER A 195 -12.90 -7.19 -9.24
C SER A 195 -11.39 -7.21 -9.42
N ARG A 196 -10.65 -6.17 -8.97
CA ARG A 196 -9.18 -6.15 -8.95
C ARG A 196 -8.62 -7.26 -8.07
N LEU A 197 -9.31 -7.62 -7.01
CA LEU A 197 -8.88 -8.66 -6.07
C LEU A 197 -8.76 -10.04 -6.73
N LYS A 198 -9.56 -10.33 -7.75
CA LYS A 198 -9.43 -11.59 -8.52
C LYS A 198 -8.05 -11.80 -9.17
N ASN A 199 -7.25 -10.74 -9.29
CA ASN A 199 -5.92 -10.77 -9.90
C ASN A 199 -4.79 -10.61 -8.88
N VAL A 200 -5.07 -10.57 -7.56
CA VAL A 200 -4.03 -10.63 -6.54
C VAL A 200 -3.79 -12.08 -6.14
N ASN A 201 -2.57 -12.37 -5.68
CA ASN A 201 -2.20 -13.72 -5.29
C ASN A 201 -2.74 -14.09 -3.90
N LEU A 202 -2.88 -13.09 -3.01
CA LEU A 202 -3.32 -13.31 -1.65
C LEU A 202 -4.14 -12.14 -1.13
N GLU A 203 -5.29 -12.45 -0.53
CA GLU A 203 -6.12 -11.50 0.19
C GLU A 203 -6.02 -11.79 1.69
N LEU A 204 -5.65 -10.77 2.47
CA LEU A 204 -5.56 -10.86 3.93
C LEU A 204 -6.53 -9.88 4.56
N SER A 205 -7.36 -10.37 5.47
CA SER A 205 -8.24 -9.52 6.26
C SER A 205 -7.59 -9.22 7.60
N GLN A 206 -7.36 -7.94 7.88
CA GLN A 206 -6.86 -7.50 9.17
C GLN A 206 -8.02 -7.44 10.17
N ILE A 207 -7.99 -8.30 11.16
CA ILE A 207 -8.86 -8.25 12.33
C ILE A 207 -8.12 -7.43 13.38
N GLY A 208 -8.72 -6.29 13.82
CA GLY A 208 -8.15 -5.50 14.92
C GLY A 208 -7.97 -6.34 16.17
N ILE A 209 -6.88 -6.13 16.90
CA ILE A 209 -6.63 -6.81 18.18
C ILE A 209 -7.84 -6.58 19.09
N PRO A 210 -8.43 -7.62 19.69
CA PRO A 210 -9.33 -7.43 20.82
C PRO A 210 -8.59 -6.64 21.89
N SER A 211 -9.26 -5.69 22.53
CA SER A 211 -8.68 -4.73 23.49
C SER A 211 -8.18 -5.35 24.81
N ASP A 212 -7.88 -6.64 24.85
CA ASP A 212 -7.24 -7.28 26.01
C ASP A 212 -5.72 -7.13 25.94
N LYS A 213 -5.21 -6.53 27.01
CA LYS A 213 -3.81 -6.25 27.29
C LYS A 213 -3.01 -7.57 27.35
N GLY A 214 -2.43 -8.00 26.25
CA GLY A 214 -1.58 -9.18 26.24
C GLY A 214 -0.87 -9.40 24.91
N ASN A 215 0.43 -9.17 24.94
CA ASN A 215 1.46 -9.56 23.97
C ASN A 215 1.27 -9.12 22.50
N HIS A 216 2.04 -8.11 22.13
CA HIS A 216 2.18 -7.57 20.78
C HIS A 216 2.72 -8.57 19.73
N GLU A 217 3.12 -9.77 20.12
CA GLU A 217 3.67 -10.78 19.21
C GLU A 217 2.62 -11.53 18.38
N ASN A 218 1.33 -11.50 18.77
CA ASN A 218 0.27 -12.30 18.14
C ASN A 218 -0.75 -11.50 17.32
N ALA A 219 -0.42 -10.27 16.90
CA ALA A 219 -1.38 -9.42 16.17
C ALA A 219 -1.83 -9.99 14.82
N TYR A 220 -1.16 -11.02 14.31
CA TYR A 220 -1.44 -11.66 13.02
C TYR A 220 -1.82 -13.15 13.09
N THR A 221 -1.93 -13.73 14.28
CA THR A 221 -2.35 -15.15 14.44
C THR A 221 -3.81 -15.40 14.03
N ASN A 222 -4.60 -14.34 13.79
CA ASN A 222 -5.99 -14.43 13.31
C ASN A 222 -6.16 -13.85 11.89
N ILE A 223 -5.15 -13.97 11.03
CA ILE A 223 -5.32 -13.67 9.61
C ILE A 223 -6.05 -14.87 8.99
N ASN A 224 -7.34 -14.73 8.80
CA ASN A 224 -8.09 -15.66 7.98
C ASN A 224 -7.67 -15.46 6.53
N THR A 225 -6.96 -16.43 5.96
CA THR A 225 -6.61 -16.47 4.55
C THR A 225 -7.90 -16.76 3.78
N PHE A 226 -8.42 -15.79 3.05
CA PHE A 226 -9.51 -16.00 2.12
C PHE A 226 -8.94 -16.29 0.74
N TYR A 227 -9.08 -17.55 0.32
CA TYR A 227 -8.84 -18.10 -1.01
C TYR A 227 -7.43 -17.93 -1.59
N LEU A 228 -6.69 -19.02 -1.53
CA LEU A 228 -5.64 -19.32 -2.51
C LEU A 228 -6.36 -19.66 -3.82
N ASN A 229 -6.18 -18.84 -4.85
CA ASN A 229 -6.49 -19.19 -6.23
C ASN A 229 -5.27 -19.85 -6.86
#